data_e5be3d568ae7fbc57221500a3404ff47
#
_entry.id   e5be3d568ae7fbc57221500a3404ff47
#
_cell.length_a   1.000
_cell.length_b   1.000
_cell.length_c   1.000
_cell.angle_alpha   90.00
_cell.angle_beta   90.00
_cell.angle_gamma   90.00
#
_symmetry.space_group_name_H-M   'P 1'
#
loop_
_entity.id
_entity.type
_entity.pdbx_description
1 polymer ?
#
loop_
_entity_poly.entity_id
_entity_poly.type
_entity_poly.pdbx_seq_one_letter_code
_entity_poly.pdbx_strand_id
1 'polypeptide(L)'
;MKNKRKILIVVLLLIQLVLLILVGCQKQGMHFDEYYSYFTTNNSDGRAVNDRQWLSGGDMKKDFFVQEGEQFHYGKVIELQSYDVHPPVFYLLLHTVCSLTPGIYSIWQGLALNILYALITTVFLYLILEKLIHNQRAAFFVSLVCITNPGVISNVMFIRMYMLLTMWMVLAIWLHLGMGEKWHWKFLVLNGALAYVGFLTHYYYLVFLFFLEAAYWLPRLKTEWKRFLIYGVSMLGAGILAVLSYLACLGHIFAGYRGKQATGNLLNLTDIQARWQFFSGLMNKYVFHGAMIPILLLTGACLIALLIKRQKEMGSFVQCLLIPTTGYFCVSLKASLYGEEAMLRYQMSIYILILACIGVIGCLFIREFVNGEHSTYFKRGIYASLLAAMLLMNVTGIFQKRIYFCYPEQAAMTAFAKEHASDTVVYLYHKDEYKYLIWADAEALWNYKKVYFVSTQDMSAMEDKEIQQADHLIVYSSIMGADDNFEKYADLIYDSNSHLTGYQKEYDGVYAAAYLFE
;
A
#
# COMPACT_ATOMS: atom_id res chain seq x y z
N MET A 1 -0.46 32.58 17.94
CA MET A 1 -1.16 31.46 17.24
C MET A 1 -0.28 30.74 16.23
N LYS A 2 0.44 31.42 15.31
CA LYS A 2 1.29 30.75 14.28
C LYS A 2 2.40 29.87 14.88
N ASN A 3 3.08 30.28 15.94
CA ASN A 3 4.16 29.50 16.55
C ASN A 3 3.65 28.20 17.20
N LYS A 4 2.47 28.25 17.87
CA LYS A 4 1.88 27.06 18.48
C LYS A 4 1.53 26.00 17.44
N ARG A 5 0.94 26.40 16.30
CA ARG A 5 0.64 25.48 15.18
C ARG A 5 1.89 24.79 14.68
N LYS A 6 2.99 25.55 14.46
CA LYS A 6 4.26 24.98 14.00
C LYS A 6 4.80 23.94 15.00
N ILE A 7 4.76 24.25 16.29
CA ILE A 7 5.21 23.30 17.34
C ILE A 7 4.37 22.01 17.29
N LEU A 8 3.05 22.11 17.20
CA LEU A 8 2.19 20.93 17.15
C LEU A 8 2.48 20.04 15.91
N ILE A 9 2.68 20.66 14.75
CA ILE A 9 3.09 19.92 13.53
C ILE A 9 4.44 19.23 13.74
N VAL A 10 5.44 19.95 14.25
CA VAL A 10 6.77 19.35 14.48
C VAL A 10 6.69 18.18 15.46
N VAL A 11 5.92 18.28 16.53
CA VAL A 11 5.73 17.18 17.48
C VAL A 11 5.07 15.97 16.82
N LEU A 12 4.03 16.18 15.99
CA LEU A 12 3.41 15.08 15.24
C LEU A 12 4.41 14.39 14.30
N LEU A 13 5.20 15.18 13.56
CA LEU A 13 6.20 14.63 12.64
C LEU A 13 7.29 13.85 13.37
N LEU A 14 7.76 14.32 14.52
CA LEU A 14 8.75 13.61 15.33
C LEU A 14 8.20 12.29 15.87
N ILE A 15 6.98 12.30 16.43
CA ILE A 15 6.32 11.07 16.92
C ILE A 15 6.16 10.07 15.77
N GLN A 16 5.64 10.52 14.62
CA GLN A 16 5.43 9.67 13.47
C GLN A 16 6.74 9.12 12.92
N LEU A 17 7.77 9.95 12.76
CA LEU A 17 9.07 9.53 12.25
C LEU A 17 9.69 8.45 13.13
N VAL A 18 9.73 8.68 14.46
CA VAL A 18 10.27 7.70 15.41
C VAL A 18 9.49 6.39 15.34
N LEU A 19 8.15 6.45 15.34
CA LEU A 19 7.31 5.27 15.26
C LEU A 19 7.54 4.49 13.97
N LEU A 20 7.59 5.17 12.81
CA LEU A 20 7.78 4.52 11.51
C LEU A 20 9.19 3.93 11.36
N ILE A 21 10.23 4.56 11.94
CA ILE A 21 11.58 3.97 11.98
C ILE A 21 11.57 2.70 12.85
N LEU A 22 10.98 2.75 14.05
CA LEU A 22 10.92 1.59 14.95
C LEU A 22 10.18 0.41 14.31
N VAL A 23 9.07 0.67 13.61
CA VAL A 23 8.32 -0.38 12.89
C VAL A 23 9.10 -0.84 11.66
N GLY A 24 9.71 0.08 10.91
CA GLY A 24 10.55 -0.26 9.74
C GLY A 24 11.73 -1.17 10.10
N CYS A 25 12.34 -0.99 11.28
CA CYS A 25 13.36 -1.90 11.81
C CYS A 25 12.83 -3.32 12.10
N GLN A 26 11.52 -3.49 12.25
CA GLN A 26 10.88 -4.80 12.45
C GLN A 26 10.44 -5.46 11.13
N LYS A 27 10.54 -4.75 10.01
CA LYS A 27 10.24 -5.32 8.69
C LYS A 27 11.36 -6.26 8.27
N GLN A 28 11.06 -7.55 8.22
CA GLN A 28 12.03 -8.63 7.95
C GLN A 28 11.86 -9.27 6.57
N GLY A 29 10.86 -8.82 5.82
CA GLY A 29 10.60 -9.31 4.48
C GLY A 29 9.62 -8.43 3.72
N MET A 30 9.28 -8.84 2.51
CA MET A 30 8.43 -8.09 1.61
C MET A 30 7.34 -8.97 0.99
N HIS A 31 6.23 -8.35 0.65
CA HIS A 31 5.23 -8.96 -0.22
C HIS A 31 5.78 -9.11 -1.64
N PHE A 32 5.31 -10.09 -2.38
CA PHE A 32 5.66 -10.29 -3.80
C PHE A 32 5.60 -8.99 -4.63
N ASP A 33 4.54 -8.19 -4.46
CA ASP A 33 4.40 -6.91 -5.16
C ASP A 33 5.51 -5.90 -4.84
N GLU A 34 6.13 -5.97 -3.64
CA GLU A 34 7.22 -5.08 -3.25
C GLU A 34 8.53 -5.48 -3.94
N TYR A 35 8.83 -6.79 -4.00
CA TYR A 35 9.95 -7.30 -4.80
C TYR A 35 9.78 -6.92 -6.26
N TYR A 36 8.57 -7.11 -6.79
CA TYR A 36 8.25 -6.72 -8.15
C TYR A 36 8.45 -5.22 -8.40
N SER A 37 8.21 -4.37 -7.38
CA SER A 37 8.50 -2.93 -7.49
C SER A 37 9.98 -2.65 -7.68
N TYR A 38 10.87 -3.30 -6.91
CA TYR A 38 12.32 -3.15 -7.08
C TYR A 38 12.79 -3.74 -8.40
N PHE A 39 12.33 -4.94 -8.73
CA PHE A 39 12.67 -5.65 -9.96
C PHE A 39 12.33 -4.82 -11.20
N THR A 40 11.10 -4.36 -11.35
CA THR A 40 10.67 -3.57 -12.53
C THR A 40 11.24 -2.15 -12.54
N THR A 41 11.72 -1.66 -11.40
CA THR A 41 12.36 -0.34 -11.28
C THR A 41 13.84 -0.40 -11.68
N ASN A 42 14.56 -1.46 -11.32
CA ASN A 42 16.02 -1.50 -11.35
C ASN A 42 16.59 -2.54 -12.32
N ASN A 43 15.80 -3.52 -12.77
CA ASN A 43 16.24 -4.53 -13.71
C ASN A 43 16.18 -4.01 -15.15
N SER A 44 17.33 -3.88 -15.81
CA SER A 44 17.40 -3.41 -17.19
C SER A 44 16.97 -4.47 -18.22
N ASP A 45 17.05 -5.77 -17.88
CA ASP A 45 16.87 -6.87 -18.84
C ASP A 45 15.52 -7.59 -18.73
N GLY A 46 14.74 -7.36 -17.66
CA GLY A 46 13.42 -7.97 -17.45
C GLY A 46 13.46 -9.51 -17.34
N ARG A 47 14.51 -10.07 -16.72
CA ARG A 47 14.77 -11.51 -16.72
C ARG A 47 13.67 -12.32 -16.02
N ALA A 48 13.22 -13.37 -16.69
CA ALA A 48 12.56 -14.49 -16.04
C ALA A 48 13.59 -15.62 -15.84
N VAL A 49 13.39 -16.43 -14.80
CA VAL A 49 14.19 -17.65 -14.60
C VAL A 49 13.82 -18.66 -15.68
N ASN A 50 14.82 -19.35 -16.21
CA ASN A 50 14.59 -20.44 -17.16
C ASN A 50 14.65 -21.79 -16.43
N ASP A 51 13.90 -22.75 -16.95
CA ASP A 51 14.03 -24.13 -16.50
C ASP A 51 15.45 -24.66 -16.74
N ARG A 52 15.92 -25.51 -15.83
CA ARG A 52 17.27 -26.11 -15.86
C ARG A 52 18.39 -25.07 -15.86
N GLN A 53 18.19 -23.94 -15.20
CA GLN A 53 19.17 -22.87 -15.09
C GLN A 53 19.78 -22.83 -13.69
N TRP A 54 21.12 -22.89 -13.63
CA TRP A 54 21.87 -22.47 -12.45
C TRP A 54 22.03 -20.95 -12.45
N LEU A 55 21.60 -20.30 -11.37
CA LEU A 55 21.75 -18.86 -11.20
C LEU A 55 22.48 -18.57 -9.88
N SER A 56 23.55 -17.77 -9.95
CA SER A 56 24.25 -17.39 -8.71
C SER A 56 23.39 -16.42 -7.87
N GLY A 57 23.52 -16.51 -6.54
CA GLY A 57 22.84 -15.57 -5.64
C GLY A 57 23.21 -14.12 -5.94
N GLY A 58 24.47 -13.86 -6.32
CA GLY A 58 24.93 -12.54 -6.75
C GLY A 58 24.22 -12.04 -8.01
N ASP A 59 24.00 -12.90 -9.01
CA ASP A 59 23.28 -12.52 -10.23
C ASP A 59 21.79 -12.29 -9.96
N MET A 60 21.17 -13.09 -9.10
CA MET A 60 19.79 -12.87 -8.64
C MET A 60 19.63 -11.50 -7.97
N LYS A 61 20.57 -11.14 -7.09
CA LYS A 61 20.52 -9.88 -6.36
C LYS A 61 20.67 -8.66 -7.27
N LYS A 62 21.41 -8.77 -8.38
CA LYS A 62 21.62 -7.68 -9.35
C LYS A 62 20.32 -7.16 -9.95
N ASP A 63 19.27 -7.96 -9.97
CA ASP A 63 17.98 -7.57 -10.51
C ASP A 63 17.20 -6.58 -9.61
N PHE A 64 17.66 -6.39 -8.37
CA PHE A 64 16.94 -5.58 -7.35
C PHE A 64 17.61 -4.24 -7.03
N PHE A 65 18.76 -3.93 -7.61
CA PHE A 65 19.43 -2.64 -7.40
C PHE A 65 19.88 -2.04 -8.73
N VAL A 66 20.05 -0.71 -8.77
CA VAL A 66 20.59 0.00 -9.93
C VAL A 66 22.06 -0.35 -10.07
N GLN A 67 22.47 -0.85 -11.23
CA GLN A 67 23.87 -1.15 -11.53
C GLN A 67 24.64 0.12 -11.90
N GLU A 68 25.97 0.06 -11.81
CA GLU A 68 26.82 1.18 -12.23
C GLU A 68 26.64 1.45 -13.74
N GLY A 69 26.42 2.71 -14.09
CA GLY A 69 26.13 3.14 -15.45
C GLY A 69 24.63 3.19 -15.81
N GLU A 70 23.73 2.65 -14.94
CA GLU A 70 22.29 2.63 -15.17
C GLU A 70 21.51 3.65 -14.33
N GLN A 71 22.23 4.53 -13.59
CA GLN A 71 21.61 5.53 -12.73
C GLN A 71 20.74 6.49 -13.56
N PHE A 72 19.56 6.79 -13.01
CA PHE A 72 18.58 7.71 -13.59
C PHE A 72 18.11 7.34 -15.01
N HIS A 73 18.15 6.05 -15.36
CA HIS A 73 17.72 5.55 -16.66
C HIS A 73 16.18 5.43 -16.75
N TYR A 74 15.50 6.57 -16.61
CA TYR A 74 14.03 6.65 -16.53
C TYR A 74 13.30 6.08 -17.75
N GLY A 75 13.92 6.14 -18.95
CA GLY A 75 13.35 5.56 -20.16
C GLY A 75 13.08 4.08 -20.01
N LYS A 76 14.01 3.33 -19.40
CA LYS A 76 13.86 1.89 -19.16
C LYS A 76 12.77 1.59 -18.12
N VAL A 77 12.67 2.41 -17.07
CA VAL A 77 11.58 2.28 -16.07
C VAL A 77 10.23 2.46 -16.74
N ILE A 78 10.06 3.48 -17.60
CA ILE A 78 8.81 3.72 -18.33
C ILE A 78 8.49 2.56 -19.27
N GLU A 79 9.49 2.03 -19.97
CA GLU A 79 9.34 0.87 -20.84
C GLU A 79 8.85 -0.36 -20.06
N LEU A 80 9.52 -0.73 -18.95
CA LEU A 80 9.14 -1.87 -18.12
C LEU A 80 7.73 -1.72 -17.55
N GLN A 81 7.39 -0.51 -17.07
CA GLN A 81 6.03 -0.25 -16.58
C GLN A 81 4.97 -0.32 -17.69
N SER A 82 5.33 -0.09 -18.96
CA SER A 82 4.38 -0.24 -20.07
C SER A 82 3.89 -1.67 -20.27
N TYR A 83 4.64 -2.66 -19.83
CA TYR A 83 4.27 -4.08 -19.84
C TYR A 83 3.59 -4.54 -18.54
N ASP A 84 3.64 -3.73 -17.47
CA ASP A 84 2.92 -3.98 -16.21
C ASP A 84 1.47 -3.45 -16.32
N VAL A 85 0.80 -3.30 -15.19
CA VAL A 85 -0.59 -2.80 -15.07
C VAL A 85 -0.68 -1.47 -14.31
N HIS A 86 0.46 -0.91 -13.90
CA HIS A 86 0.54 0.26 -13.04
C HIS A 86 1.21 1.45 -13.75
N PRO A 87 0.80 2.70 -13.43
CA PRO A 87 1.44 3.90 -13.96
C PRO A 87 2.85 4.12 -13.37
N PRO A 88 3.72 4.93 -14.03
CA PRO A 88 5.15 4.93 -13.77
C PRO A 88 5.64 5.80 -12.61
N VAL A 89 4.87 6.78 -12.09
CA VAL A 89 5.39 7.83 -11.19
C VAL A 89 6.05 7.27 -9.92
N PHE A 90 5.43 6.30 -9.25
CA PHE A 90 6.04 5.68 -8.06
C PHE A 90 7.38 5.03 -8.38
N TYR A 91 7.47 4.31 -9.48
CA TYR A 91 8.67 3.56 -9.92
C TYR A 91 9.80 4.51 -10.33
N LEU A 92 9.48 5.65 -10.98
CA LEU A 92 10.46 6.70 -11.29
C LEU A 92 11.05 7.30 -10.01
N LEU A 93 10.23 7.54 -8.98
CA LEU A 93 10.70 8.04 -7.69
C LEU A 93 11.54 6.99 -6.94
N LEU A 94 11.15 5.71 -6.99
CA LEU A 94 11.94 4.62 -6.40
C LEU A 94 13.28 4.46 -7.13
N HIS A 95 13.29 4.47 -8.47
CA HIS A 95 14.51 4.45 -9.27
C HIS A 95 15.44 5.61 -8.94
N THR A 96 14.89 6.81 -8.72
CA THR A 96 15.68 7.98 -8.31
C THR A 96 16.44 7.70 -7.01
N VAL A 97 15.78 7.15 -5.99
CA VAL A 97 16.43 6.83 -4.70
C VAL A 97 17.44 5.70 -4.85
N CYS A 98 17.09 4.63 -5.59
CA CYS A 98 18.02 3.52 -5.86
C CYS A 98 19.25 4.00 -6.65
N SER A 99 19.10 4.97 -7.57
CA SER A 99 20.19 5.57 -8.35
C SER A 99 21.17 6.38 -7.52
N LEU A 100 20.78 6.86 -6.32
CA LEU A 100 21.71 7.55 -5.41
C LEU A 100 22.67 6.59 -4.71
N THR A 101 22.37 5.29 -4.71
CA THR A 101 23.16 4.23 -4.06
C THR A 101 23.31 3.02 -5.00
N PRO A 102 23.98 3.16 -6.15
CA PRO A 102 24.15 2.06 -7.10
C PRO A 102 24.90 0.89 -6.45
N GLY A 103 24.61 -0.33 -6.88
CA GLY A 103 25.17 -1.56 -6.31
C GLY A 103 24.60 -1.97 -4.96
N ILE A 104 23.71 -1.16 -4.35
CA ILE A 104 23.14 -1.43 -3.03
C ILE A 104 21.64 -1.69 -3.15
N TYR A 105 21.21 -2.88 -2.68
CA TYR A 105 19.81 -3.15 -2.39
C TYR A 105 19.52 -2.88 -0.91
N SER A 106 18.45 -2.14 -0.64
CA SER A 106 17.96 -1.91 0.71
C SER A 106 16.44 -1.64 0.70
N ILE A 107 15.70 -2.31 1.58
CA ILE A 107 14.28 -2.00 1.81
C ILE A 107 14.07 -0.55 2.27
N TRP A 108 15.09 0.06 2.89
CA TRP A 108 15.04 1.45 3.35
C TRP A 108 14.96 2.47 2.21
N GLN A 109 15.38 2.11 0.99
CA GLN A 109 15.21 2.99 -0.18
C GLN A 109 13.72 3.26 -0.45
N GLY A 110 12.89 2.20 -0.46
CA GLY A 110 11.45 2.33 -0.63
C GLY A 110 10.73 2.83 0.63
N LEU A 111 11.13 2.36 1.82
CA LEU A 111 10.56 2.83 3.09
C LEU A 111 10.79 4.32 3.31
N ALA A 112 11.98 4.86 3.00
CA ALA A 112 12.27 6.28 3.15
C ALA A 112 11.33 7.15 2.30
N LEU A 113 10.99 6.71 1.07
CA LEU A 113 9.99 7.38 0.24
C LEU A 113 8.61 7.34 0.89
N ASN A 114 8.15 6.17 1.34
CA ASN A 114 6.84 6.06 1.97
C ASN A 114 6.76 6.85 3.28
N ILE A 115 7.83 6.87 4.08
CA ILE A 115 7.93 7.71 5.27
C ILE A 115 7.82 9.20 4.90
N LEU A 116 8.53 9.65 3.87
CA LEU A 116 8.43 11.03 3.38
C LEU A 116 6.99 11.38 2.98
N TYR A 117 6.32 10.50 2.22
CA TYR A 117 4.92 10.71 1.82
C TYR A 117 3.98 10.75 3.04
N ALA A 118 4.22 9.90 4.04
CA ALA A 118 3.45 9.88 5.28
C ALA A 118 3.64 11.18 6.09
N LEU A 119 4.86 11.71 6.19
CA LEU A 119 5.14 12.98 6.87
C LEU A 119 4.44 14.16 6.17
N ILE A 120 4.52 14.23 4.83
CA ILE A 120 3.81 15.26 4.04
C ILE A 120 2.29 15.13 4.27
N THR A 121 1.76 13.91 4.18
CA THR A 121 0.35 13.61 4.44
C THR A 121 -0.08 14.13 5.81
N THR A 122 0.72 13.93 6.84
CA THR A 122 0.42 14.36 8.22
C THR A 122 0.35 15.87 8.36
N VAL A 123 1.25 16.60 7.70
CA VAL A 123 1.19 18.08 7.69
C VAL A 123 -0.16 18.57 7.13
N PHE A 124 -0.53 18.07 5.95
CA PHE A 124 -1.75 18.52 5.29
C PHE A 124 -3.01 17.99 5.96
N LEU A 125 -2.99 16.78 6.49
CA LEU A 125 -4.08 16.24 7.31
C LEU A 125 -4.34 17.13 8.53
N TYR A 126 -3.29 17.51 9.27
CA TYR A 126 -3.42 18.43 10.39
C TYR A 126 -4.05 19.76 9.97
N LEU A 127 -3.61 20.34 8.85
CA LEU A 127 -4.15 21.60 8.33
C LEU A 127 -5.63 21.48 7.92
N ILE A 128 -6.03 20.36 7.32
CA ILE A 128 -7.42 20.04 6.97
C ILE A 128 -8.26 19.95 8.26
N LEU A 129 -7.78 19.18 9.24
CA LEU A 129 -8.48 18.99 10.51
C LEU A 129 -8.59 20.30 11.31
N GLU A 130 -7.51 21.11 11.37
CA GLU A 130 -7.55 22.45 11.99
C GLU A 130 -8.63 23.33 11.34
N LYS A 131 -8.74 23.29 10.00
CA LYS A 131 -9.70 24.07 9.25
C LYS A 131 -11.16 23.59 9.46
N LEU A 132 -11.38 22.28 9.53
CA LEU A 132 -12.73 21.70 9.70
C LEU A 132 -13.21 21.74 11.16
N ILE A 133 -12.32 21.51 12.12
CA ILE A 133 -12.64 21.43 13.54
C ILE A 133 -12.60 22.82 14.22
N HIS A 134 -11.84 23.76 13.65
CA HIS A 134 -11.56 25.10 14.23
C HIS A 134 -10.90 25.06 15.61
N ASN A 135 -10.17 23.98 15.93
CA ASN A 135 -9.46 23.81 17.20
C ASN A 135 -8.12 23.09 16.99
N GLN A 136 -7.00 23.80 17.19
CA GLN A 136 -5.64 23.30 16.97
C GLN A 136 -5.30 22.08 17.84
N ARG A 137 -5.77 22.03 19.09
CA ARG A 137 -5.51 20.90 19.99
C ARG A 137 -6.30 19.66 19.55
N ALA A 138 -7.58 19.83 19.24
CA ALA A 138 -8.42 18.74 18.74
C ALA A 138 -7.87 18.18 17.41
N ALA A 139 -7.48 19.06 16.48
CA ALA A 139 -6.85 18.66 15.23
C ALA A 139 -5.55 17.86 15.46
N PHE A 140 -4.71 18.31 16.42
CA PHE A 140 -3.50 17.58 16.82
C PHE A 140 -3.82 16.16 17.31
N PHE A 141 -4.79 16.04 18.21
CA PHE A 141 -5.13 14.73 18.77
C PHE A 141 -5.78 13.78 17.77
N VAL A 142 -6.65 14.29 16.89
CA VAL A 142 -7.21 13.47 15.79
C VAL A 142 -6.09 13.03 14.86
N SER A 143 -5.15 13.92 14.49
CA SER A 143 -3.99 13.56 13.67
C SER A 143 -3.14 12.49 14.35
N LEU A 144 -2.91 12.61 15.67
CA LEU A 144 -2.12 11.63 16.44
C LEU A 144 -2.78 10.23 16.40
N VAL A 145 -4.10 10.15 16.58
CA VAL A 145 -4.82 8.87 16.43
C VAL A 145 -4.68 8.31 15.01
N CYS A 146 -4.78 9.15 13.98
CA CYS A 146 -4.64 8.71 12.60
C CYS A 146 -3.25 8.13 12.31
N ILE A 147 -2.18 8.85 12.69
CA ILE A 147 -0.80 8.43 12.35
C ILE A 147 -0.28 7.26 13.18
N THR A 148 -0.87 6.99 14.33
CA THR A 148 -0.50 5.84 15.19
C THR A 148 -1.33 4.60 14.91
N ASN A 149 -2.31 4.66 13.99
CA ASN A 149 -3.18 3.54 13.68
C ASN A 149 -2.44 2.45 12.88
N PRO A 150 -2.50 1.16 13.31
CA PRO A 150 -1.82 0.06 12.64
C PRO A 150 -2.17 -0.11 11.16
N GLY A 151 -3.44 0.10 10.77
CA GLY A 151 -3.86 0.04 9.38
C GLY A 151 -3.25 1.16 8.52
N VAL A 152 -3.05 2.35 9.10
CA VAL A 152 -2.36 3.47 8.44
C VAL A 152 -0.86 3.21 8.36
N ILE A 153 -0.24 2.65 9.41
CA ILE A 153 1.17 2.27 9.42
C ILE A 153 1.42 1.16 8.39
N SER A 154 0.51 0.20 8.23
CA SER A 154 0.61 -0.85 7.20
C SER A 154 0.72 -0.28 5.79
N ASN A 155 0.04 0.84 5.49
CA ASN A 155 0.18 1.53 4.21
C ASN A 155 1.59 2.09 3.99
N VAL A 156 2.26 2.53 5.05
CA VAL A 156 3.65 3.03 4.99
C VAL A 156 4.63 1.88 4.82
N MET A 157 4.40 0.75 5.49
CA MET A 157 5.28 -0.42 5.41
C MET A 157 5.21 -1.14 4.07
N PHE A 158 4.20 -0.91 3.25
CA PHE A 158 4.05 -1.50 1.93
C PHE A 158 4.76 -0.66 0.86
N ILE A 159 5.90 -1.11 0.36
CA ILE A 159 6.74 -0.39 -0.63
C ILE A 159 6.09 -0.46 -2.02
N ARG A 160 4.97 0.25 -2.15
CA ARG A 160 4.16 0.40 -3.37
C ARG A 160 3.54 1.81 -3.39
N MET A 161 2.89 2.15 -4.48
CA MET A 161 2.32 3.47 -4.75
C MET A 161 1.21 3.93 -3.80
N TYR A 162 0.71 3.10 -2.88
CA TYR A 162 -0.50 3.40 -2.09
C TYR A 162 -0.32 4.54 -1.08
N MET A 163 0.87 4.68 -0.45
CA MET A 163 1.12 5.82 0.44
C MET A 163 1.26 7.13 -0.35
N LEU A 164 1.88 7.08 -1.52
CA LEU A 164 1.94 8.21 -2.45
C LEU A 164 0.53 8.63 -2.93
N LEU A 165 -0.33 7.64 -3.25
CA LEU A 165 -1.74 7.87 -3.58
C LEU A 165 -2.48 8.58 -2.44
N THR A 166 -2.30 8.13 -1.19
CA THR A 166 -2.86 8.78 0.01
C THR A 166 -2.44 10.24 0.11
N MET A 167 -1.16 10.53 -0.13
CA MET A 167 -0.64 11.90 -0.11
C MET A 167 -1.33 12.78 -1.15
N TRP A 168 -1.50 12.30 -2.39
CA TRP A 168 -2.20 13.06 -3.43
C TRP A 168 -3.66 13.31 -3.10
N MET A 169 -4.37 12.33 -2.51
CA MET A 169 -5.75 12.51 -2.05
C MET A 169 -5.87 13.59 -0.98
N VAL A 170 -4.98 13.58 0.02
CA VAL A 170 -4.96 14.57 1.10
C VAL A 170 -4.64 15.97 0.57
N LEU A 171 -3.68 16.09 -0.36
CA LEU A 171 -3.36 17.35 -1.00
C LEU A 171 -4.54 17.90 -1.82
N ALA A 172 -5.28 17.04 -2.54
CA ALA A 172 -6.47 17.44 -3.28
C ALA A 172 -7.56 17.99 -2.35
N ILE A 173 -7.83 17.32 -1.22
CA ILE A 173 -8.77 17.82 -0.19
C ILE A 173 -8.32 19.21 0.30
N TRP A 174 -7.04 19.35 0.65
CA TRP A 174 -6.51 20.61 1.17
C TRP A 174 -6.66 21.76 0.18
N LEU A 175 -6.38 21.53 -1.11
CA LEU A 175 -6.57 22.52 -2.16
C LEU A 175 -8.05 22.92 -2.30
N HIS A 176 -8.98 21.95 -2.33
CA HIS A 176 -10.41 22.23 -2.45
C HIS A 176 -10.96 23.01 -1.24
N LEU A 177 -10.54 22.68 -0.05
CA LEU A 177 -10.88 23.46 1.14
C LEU A 177 -10.33 24.88 1.09
N GLY A 178 -9.15 25.09 0.51
CA GLY A 178 -8.53 26.41 0.31
C GLY A 178 -9.26 27.26 -0.74
N MET A 179 -9.81 26.64 -1.77
CA MET A 179 -10.43 27.29 -2.91
C MET A 179 -11.75 28.01 -2.60
N GLY A 180 -12.53 27.49 -1.66
CA GLY A 180 -13.81 28.10 -1.27
C GLY A 180 -13.68 29.54 -0.80
N GLU A 181 -12.47 30.03 -0.48
CA GLU A 181 -12.21 31.39 0.00
C GLU A 181 -11.78 32.36 -1.10
N LYS A 182 -10.98 31.92 -2.08
CA LYS A 182 -10.43 32.79 -3.13
C LYS A 182 -10.15 32.01 -4.41
N TRP A 183 -10.97 32.26 -5.45
CA TRP A 183 -10.66 31.77 -6.79
C TRP A 183 -9.38 32.41 -7.32
N HIS A 184 -8.40 31.57 -7.71
CA HIS A 184 -7.12 32.02 -8.25
C HIS A 184 -6.62 31.04 -9.30
N TRP A 185 -5.95 31.54 -10.37
CA TRP A 185 -5.40 30.71 -11.43
C TRP A 185 -4.43 29.61 -10.93
N LYS A 186 -3.68 29.89 -9.85
CA LYS A 186 -2.79 28.89 -9.22
C LYS A 186 -3.53 27.63 -8.79
N PHE A 187 -4.81 27.77 -8.44
CA PHE A 187 -5.65 26.62 -8.11
C PHE A 187 -5.84 25.70 -9.31
N LEU A 188 -6.08 26.25 -10.52
CA LEU A 188 -6.23 25.47 -11.74
C LEU A 188 -4.96 24.69 -12.03
N VAL A 189 -3.80 25.35 -11.96
CA VAL A 189 -2.50 24.72 -12.21
C VAL A 189 -2.20 23.61 -11.19
N LEU A 190 -2.40 23.90 -9.90
CA LEU A 190 -2.11 22.91 -8.84
C LEU A 190 -3.04 21.69 -8.90
N ASN A 191 -4.35 21.88 -9.15
CA ASN A 191 -5.27 20.76 -9.32
C ASN A 191 -4.99 19.98 -10.60
N GLY A 192 -4.70 20.65 -11.72
CA GLY A 192 -4.26 20.01 -12.95
C GLY A 192 -2.99 19.18 -12.74
N ALA A 193 -2.00 19.73 -12.03
CA ALA A 193 -0.77 19.00 -11.68
C ALA A 193 -1.05 17.79 -10.79
N LEU A 194 -1.91 17.94 -9.77
CA LEU A 194 -2.31 16.81 -8.92
C LEU A 194 -3.10 15.75 -9.69
N ALA A 195 -3.99 16.16 -10.61
CA ALA A 195 -4.71 15.21 -11.45
C ALA A 195 -3.74 14.42 -12.34
N TYR A 196 -2.77 15.10 -12.94
CA TYR A 196 -1.72 14.51 -13.77
C TYR A 196 -0.86 13.50 -12.98
N VAL A 197 -0.23 13.92 -11.88
CA VAL A 197 0.67 13.04 -11.12
C VAL A 197 -0.11 11.94 -10.38
N GLY A 198 -1.31 12.23 -9.89
CA GLY A 198 -2.15 11.26 -9.20
C GLY A 198 -2.62 10.14 -10.12
N PHE A 199 -3.06 10.48 -11.34
CA PHE A 199 -3.39 9.49 -12.38
C PHE A 199 -2.19 8.63 -12.75
N LEU A 200 -1.03 9.24 -12.96
CA LEU A 200 0.21 8.54 -13.29
C LEU A 200 0.86 7.84 -12.07
N THR A 201 0.27 7.98 -10.88
CA THR A 201 0.63 7.17 -9.68
C THR A 201 -0.26 5.93 -9.57
N HIS A 202 -1.58 6.08 -9.68
CA HIS A 202 -2.54 4.98 -9.57
C HIS A 202 -3.89 5.35 -10.18
N TYR A 203 -4.44 4.50 -11.04
CA TYR A 203 -5.71 4.80 -11.74
C TYR A 203 -6.90 5.01 -10.79
N TYR A 204 -6.92 4.40 -9.60
CA TYR A 204 -7.96 4.64 -8.60
C TYR A 204 -7.97 6.07 -8.04
N TYR A 205 -6.92 6.87 -8.29
CA TYR A 205 -6.97 8.30 -7.99
C TYR A 205 -8.12 8.99 -8.71
N LEU A 206 -8.44 8.58 -9.94
CA LEU A 206 -9.59 9.13 -10.70
C LEU A 206 -10.93 8.88 -9.99
N VAL A 207 -11.08 7.74 -9.31
CA VAL A 207 -12.29 7.44 -8.53
C VAL A 207 -12.45 8.46 -7.40
N PHE A 208 -11.36 8.67 -6.63
CA PHE A 208 -11.36 9.65 -5.55
C PHE A 208 -11.63 11.07 -6.07
N LEU A 209 -10.92 11.46 -7.12
CA LEU A 209 -11.04 12.77 -7.75
C LEU A 209 -12.46 13.01 -8.28
N PHE A 210 -13.07 12.02 -8.92
CA PHE A 210 -14.45 12.11 -9.41
C PHE A 210 -15.44 12.47 -8.28
N PHE A 211 -15.39 11.78 -7.15
CA PHE A 211 -16.28 12.07 -6.03
C PHE A 211 -15.98 13.42 -5.37
N LEU A 212 -14.70 13.81 -5.28
CA LEU A 212 -14.31 15.11 -4.75
C LEU A 212 -14.83 16.25 -5.64
N GLU A 213 -14.63 16.14 -6.95
CA GLU A 213 -15.05 17.13 -7.93
C GLU A 213 -16.58 17.22 -8.02
N ALA A 214 -17.26 16.08 -8.08
CA ALA A 214 -18.71 16.04 -8.08
C ALA A 214 -19.30 16.70 -6.83
N ALA A 215 -18.81 16.31 -5.64
CA ALA A 215 -19.28 16.88 -4.38
C ALA A 215 -19.00 18.38 -4.25
N TYR A 216 -17.89 18.85 -4.80
CA TYR A 216 -17.51 20.26 -4.77
C TYR A 216 -18.31 21.10 -5.78
N TRP A 217 -18.43 20.66 -7.03
CA TRP A 217 -18.98 21.47 -8.12
C TRP A 217 -20.50 21.36 -8.28
N LEU A 218 -21.13 20.19 -8.05
CA LEU A 218 -22.58 20.05 -8.25
C LEU A 218 -23.42 21.11 -7.51
N PRO A 219 -23.15 21.44 -6.22
CA PRO A 219 -23.89 22.50 -5.53
C PRO A 219 -23.65 23.91 -6.08
N ARG A 220 -22.54 24.11 -6.81
CA ARG A 220 -22.08 25.42 -7.34
C ARG A 220 -22.42 25.63 -8.80
N LEU A 221 -22.90 24.62 -9.53
CA LEU A 221 -23.12 24.68 -10.97
C LEU A 221 -24.03 25.86 -11.39
N LYS A 222 -25.09 26.14 -10.62
CA LYS A 222 -26.03 27.23 -10.95
C LYS A 222 -25.43 28.62 -10.77
N THR A 223 -24.54 28.78 -9.79
CA THR A 223 -24.00 30.10 -9.41
C THR A 223 -22.60 30.38 -9.97
N GLU A 224 -21.82 29.32 -10.24
CA GLU A 224 -20.42 29.43 -10.63
C GLU A 224 -20.10 28.68 -11.95
N TRP A 225 -21.06 28.50 -12.86
CA TRP A 225 -20.92 27.68 -14.06
C TRP A 225 -19.74 28.07 -14.97
N LYS A 226 -19.41 29.39 -15.07
CA LYS A 226 -18.23 29.86 -15.82
C LYS A 226 -16.91 29.36 -15.21
N ARG A 227 -16.80 29.41 -13.88
CA ARG A 227 -15.64 28.89 -13.17
C ARG A 227 -15.53 27.37 -13.31
N PHE A 228 -16.67 26.68 -13.24
CA PHE A 228 -16.74 25.25 -13.49
C PHE A 228 -16.24 24.88 -14.90
N LEU A 229 -16.63 25.61 -15.93
CA LEU A 229 -16.14 25.36 -17.31
C LEU A 229 -14.63 25.59 -17.43
N ILE A 230 -14.11 26.70 -16.90
CA ILE A 230 -12.66 26.99 -16.92
C ILE A 230 -11.90 25.90 -16.18
N TYR A 231 -12.40 25.47 -15.02
CA TYR A 231 -11.83 24.38 -14.25
C TYR A 231 -11.86 23.06 -15.03
N GLY A 232 -13.01 22.71 -15.61
CA GLY A 232 -13.18 21.51 -16.42
C GLY A 232 -12.23 21.43 -17.61
N VAL A 233 -12.02 22.55 -18.32
CA VAL A 233 -11.04 22.64 -19.42
C VAL A 233 -9.62 22.40 -18.90
N SER A 234 -9.26 22.98 -17.74
CA SER A 234 -7.93 22.74 -17.12
C SER A 234 -7.73 21.27 -16.74
N MET A 235 -8.75 20.63 -16.15
CA MET A 235 -8.70 19.21 -15.77
C MET A 235 -8.65 18.29 -16.99
N LEU A 236 -9.42 18.60 -18.03
CA LEU A 236 -9.38 17.88 -19.31
C LEU A 236 -7.98 17.99 -19.95
N GLY A 237 -7.39 19.18 -19.95
CA GLY A 237 -6.03 19.41 -20.44
C GLY A 237 -5.00 18.58 -19.67
N ALA A 238 -5.11 18.53 -18.35
CA ALA A 238 -4.24 17.71 -17.51
C ALA A 238 -4.40 16.20 -17.80
N GLY A 239 -5.66 15.74 -18.00
CA GLY A 239 -5.95 14.34 -18.38
C GLY A 239 -5.39 13.98 -19.76
N ILE A 240 -5.57 14.84 -20.76
CA ILE A 240 -4.98 14.65 -22.10
C ILE A 240 -3.46 14.57 -22.00
N LEU A 241 -2.82 15.50 -21.26
CA LEU A 241 -1.38 15.51 -21.07
C LEU A 241 -0.91 14.21 -20.41
N ALA A 242 -1.63 13.72 -19.39
CA ALA A 242 -1.28 12.47 -18.71
C ALA A 242 -1.34 11.26 -19.66
N VAL A 243 -2.38 11.15 -20.47
CA VAL A 243 -2.52 10.09 -21.48
C VAL A 243 -1.42 10.19 -22.54
N LEU A 244 -1.14 11.40 -23.06
CA LEU A 244 -0.08 11.60 -24.06
C LEU A 244 1.32 11.32 -23.50
N SER A 245 1.55 11.58 -22.22
CA SER A 245 2.83 11.29 -21.55
C SER A 245 3.04 9.79 -21.34
N TYR A 246 1.97 8.99 -21.28
CA TYR A 246 2.04 7.56 -21.00
C TYR A 246 0.89 6.81 -21.69
N LEU A 247 1.02 6.59 -22.99
CA LEU A 247 -0.02 5.95 -23.82
C LEU A 247 -0.37 4.53 -23.40
N ALA A 248 0.57 3.82 -22.73
CA ALA A 248 0.31 2.48 -22.19
C ALA A 248 -0.88 2.43 -21.21
N CYS A 249 -1.23 3.55 -20.58
CA CYS A 249 -2.39 3.64 -19.69
C CYS A 249 -3.70 3.21 -20.38
N LEU A 250 -3.87 3.46 -21.67
CA LEU A 250 -5.04 3.03 -22.43
C LEU A 250 -5.11 1.51 -22.52
N GLY A 251 -3.96 0.86 -22.78
CA GLY A 251 -3.83 -0.59 -22.74
C GLY A 251 -4.16 -1.15 -21.35
N HIS A 252 -3.58 -0.60 -20.31
CA HIS A 252 -3.80 -1.05 -18.93
C HIS A 252 -5.27 -0.98 -18.50
N ILE A 253 -5.97 0.12 -18.85
CA ILE A 253 -7.35 0.34 -18.42
C ILE A 253 -8.34 -0.47 -19.26
N PHE A 254 -8.19 -0.49 -20.60
CA PHE A 254 -9.20 -1.03 -21.51
C PHE A 254 -8.89 -2.43 -22.03
N ALA A 255 -7.63 -2.78 -22.23
CA ALA A 255 -7.23 -4.05 -22.82
C ALA A 255 -6.57 -5.01 -21.82
N GLY A 256 -5.89 -4.49 -20.79
CA GLY A 256 -5.17 -5.25 -19.78
C GLY A 256 -6.09 -6.12 -18.91
N TYR A 257 -5.55 -7.21 -18.41
CA TYR A 257 -6.32 -8.16 -17.58
C TYR A 257 -6.88 -7.52 -16.30
N ARG A 258 -6.14 -6.62 -15.66
CA ARG A 258 -6.59 -5.92 -14.44
C ARG A 258 -7.73 -4.93 -14.73
N GLY A 259 -7.67 -4.20 -15.84
CA GLY A 259 -8.76 -3.31 -16.26
C GLY A 259 -10.05 -4.05 -16.56
N LYS A 260 -9.94 -5.16 -17.32
CA LYS A 260 -11.08 -6.04 -17.60
C LYS A 260 -11.66 -6.67 -16.33
N GLN A 261 -10.80 -7.13 -15.42
CA GLN A 261 -11.21 -7.71 -14.14
C GLN A 261 -11.93 -6.68 -13.26
N ALA A 262 -11.38 -5.46 -13.13
CA ALA A 262 -12.02 -4.39 -12.35
C ALA A 262 -13.39 -4.02 -12.93
N THR A 263 -13.52 -3.90 -14.26
CA THR A 263 -14.79 -3.63 -14.94
C THR A 263 -15.78 -4.78 -14.73
N GLY A 264 -15.35 -6.03 -14.90
CA GLY A 264 -16.19 -7.21 -14.64
C GLY A 264 -16.69 -7.26 -13.19
N ASN A 265 -15.80 -6.97 -12.24
CA ASN A 265 -16.14 -6.91 -10.82
C ASN A 265 -17.15 -5.80 -10.52
N LEU A 266 -17.03 -4.62 -11.14
CA LEU A 266 -17.99 -3.51 -10.97
C LEU A 266 -19.40 -3.88 -11.44
N LEU A 267 -19.51 -4.62 -12.54
CA LEU A 267 -20.77 -5.03 -13.12
C LEU A 267 -21.40 -6.26 -12.44
N ASN A 268 -20.61 -7.10 -11.78
CA ASN A 268 -21.10 -8.29 -11.08
C ASN A 268 -21.70 -7.93 -9.72
N LEU A 269 -23.00 -8.00 -9.55
CA LEU A 269 -23.69 -7.67 -8.29
C LEU A 269 -23.83 -8.87 -7.33
N THR A 270 -23.51 -10.07 -7.76
CA THR A 270 -23.77 -11.30 -6.99
C THR A 270 -22.85 -11.45 -5.78
N ASP A 271 -21.64 -10.90 -5.81
CA ASP A 271 -20.60 -11.05 -4.79
C ASP A 271 -20.46 -9.84 -3.82
N ILE A 272 -21.38 -8.88 -3.89
CA ILE A 272 -21.28 -7.62 -3.11
C ILE A 272 -21.28 -7.88 -1.59
N GLN A 273 -22.04 -8.86 -1.11
CA GLN A 273 -22.06 -9.22 0.30
C GLN A 273 -20.74 -9.82 0.76
N ALA A 274 -20.16 -10.74 -0.03
CA ALA A 274 -18.88 -11.36 0.27
C ALA A 274 -17.76 -10.32 0.32
N ARG A 275 -17.73 -9.40 -0.66
CA ARG A 275 -16.77 -8.28 -0.69
C ARG A 275 -16.92 -7.36 0.50
N TRP A 276 -18.15 -7.00 0.84
CA TRP A 276 -18.43 -6.19 2.02
C TRP A 276 -17.91 -6.87 3.29
N GLN A 277 -18.24 -8.14 3.50
CA GLN A 277 -17.78 -8.89 4.67
C GLN A 277 -16.25 -8.96 4.72
N PHE A 278 -15.60 -9.22 3.59
CA PHE A 278 -14.16 -9.30 3.49
C PHE A 278 -13.47 -7.97 3.84
N PHE A 279 -13.78 -6.89 3.12
CA PHE A 279 -13.10 -5.60 3.33
C PHE A 279 -13.48 -4.93 4.65
N SER A 280 -14.73 -5.06 5.12
CA SER A 280 -15.12 -4.61 6.46
C SER A 280 -14.43 -5.43 7.56
N GLY A 281 -14.23 -6.72 7.35
CA GLY A 281 -13.45 -7.59 8.23
C GLY A 281 -12.00 -7.13 8.36
N LEU A 282 -11.34 -6.84 7.23
CA LEU A 282 -9.97 -6.29 7.22
C LEU A 282 -9.91 -4.94 7.93
N MET A 283 -10.83 -4.04 7.63
CA MET A 283 -10.91 -2.73 8.29
C MET A 283 -11.17 -2.88 9.80
N ASN A 284 -12.05 -3.81 10.21
CA ASN A 284 -12.28 -4.10 11.62
C ASN A 284 -11.02 -4.66 12.31
N LYS A 285 -10.26 -5.52 11.63
CA LYS A 285 -9.01 -6.10 12.16
C LYS A 285 -7.91 -5.06 12.32
N TYR A 286 -7.63 -4.27 11.26
CA TYR A 286 -6.44 -3.44 11.17
C TYR A 286 -6.64 -1.98 11.60
N VAL A 287 -7.88 -1.45 11.50
CA VAL A 287 -8.18 -0.04 11.83
C VAL A 287 -8.92 0.07 13.15
N PHE A 288 -9.93 -0.77 13.38
CA PHE A 288 -10.83 -0.68 14.53
C PHE A 288 -10.59 -1.73 15.62
N HIS A 289 -9.70 -2.67 15.39
CA HIS A 289 -9.28 -3.69 16.36
C HIS A 289 -10.44 -4.47 17.02
N GLY A 290 -11.52 -4.71 16.26
CA GLY A 290 -12.73 -5.39 16.73
C GLY A 290 -13.89 -4.46 17.08
N ALA A 291 -13.67 -3.15 17.22
CA ALA A 291 -14.68 -2.19 17.67
C ALA A 291 -15.37 -1.42 16.52
N MET A 292 -15.31 -1.91 15.28
CA MET A 292 -15.85 -1.19 14.11
C MET A 292 -17.35 -0.87 14.25
N ILE A 293 -18.17 -1.86 14.60
CA ILE A 293 -19.63 -1.69 14.65
C ILE A 293 -20.04 -0.60 15.65
N PRO A 294 -19.66 -0.65 16.94
CA PRO A 294 -20.04 0.40 17.88
C PRO A 294 -19.51 1.79 17.50
N ILE A 295 -18.29 1.87 16.95
CA ILE A 295 -17.71 3.15 16.50
C ILE A 295 -18.52 3.73 15.34
N LEU A 296 -18.85 2.93 14.32
CA LEU A 296 -19.62 3.39 13.16
C LEU A 296 -21.07 3.76 13.52
N LEU A 297 -21.73 3.00 14.40
CA LEU A 297 -23.07 3.32 14.88
C LEU A 297 -23.08 4.65 15.64
N LEU A 298 -22.15 4.84 16.56
CA LEU A 298 -22.01 6.09 17.32
C LEU A 298 -21.70 7.26 16.37
N THR A 299 -20.75 7.08 15.46
CA THR A 299 -20.38 8.10 14.47
C THR A 299 -21.55 8.46 13.57
N GLY A 300 -22.34 7.46 13.12
CA GLY A 300 -23.54 7.65 12.32
C GLY A 300 -24.61 8.44 13.06
N ALA A 301 -24.87 8.10 14.33
CA ALA A 301 -25.81 8.86 15.18
C ALA A 301 -25.37 10.31 15.37
N CYS A 302 -24.08 10.55 15.64
CA CYS A 302 -23.53 11.91 15.74
C CYS A 302 -23.65 12.69 14.42
N LEU A 303 -23.38 12.04 13.27
CA LEU A 303 -23.51 12.65 11.96
C LEU A 303 -24.96 13.06 11.66
N ILE A 304 -25.91 12.18 11.91
CA ILE A 304 -27.35 12.47 11.72
C ILE A 304 -27.77 13.66 12.57
N ALA A 305 -27.38 13.71 13.86
CA ALA A 305 -27.68 14.81 14.73
C ALA A 305 -27.12 16.16 14.24
N LEU A 306 -25.86 16.16 13.72
CA LEU A 306 -25.23 17.34 13.15
C LEU A 306 -25.92 17.80 11.85
N LEU A 307 -26.36 16.89 11.01
CA LEU A 307 -27.11 17.20 9.78
C LEU A 307 -28.48 17.82 10.08
N ILE A 308 -29.19 17.30 11.07
CA ILE A 308 -30.47 17.86 11.52
C ILE A 308 -30.28 19.31 12.03
N LYS A 309 -29.21 19.59 12.75
CA LYS A 309 -28.84 20.93 13.22
C LYS A 309 -28.36 21.90 12.13
N ARG A 310 -28.16 21.43 10.91
CA ARG A 310 -27.68 22.23 9.76
C ARG A 310 -26.43 23.06 10.04
N GLN A 311 -25.47 22.47 10.69
CA GLN A 311 -24.18 23.09 11.02
C GLN A 311 -23.48 23.60 9.76
N LYS A 312 -23.00 24.87 9.76
CA LYS A 312 -22.38 25.52 8.57
C LYS A 312 -21.13 24.79 8.10
N GLU A 313 -20.32 24.30 9.03
CA GLU A 313 -19.06 23.60 8.72
C GLU A 313 -19.27 22.24 8.06
N MET A 314 -20.47 21.66 8.21
CA MET A 314 -20.80 20.37 7.59
C MET A 314 -20.70 20.40 6.06
N GLY A 315 -20.98 21.53 5.42
CA GLY A 315 -20.90 21.63 3.96
C GLY A 315 -19.51 21.29 3.43
N SER A 316 -18.48 21.97 3.94
CA SER A 316 -17.08 21.72 3.52
C SER A 316 -16.58 20.33 3.91
N PHE A 317 -16.94 19.85 5.10
CA PHE A 317 -16.61 18.51 5.55
C PHE A 317 -17.23 17.43 4.63
N VAL A 318 -18.52 17.52 4.35
CA VAL A 318 -19.24 16.55 3.51
C VAL A 318 -18.68 16.55 2.09
N GLN A 319 -18.49 17.74 1.49
CA GLN A 319 -18.03 17.88 0.11
C GLN A 319 -16.58 17.45 -0.09
N CYS A 320 -15.67 17.84 0.79
CA CYS A 320 -14.25 17.66 0.55
C CYS A 320 -13.64 16.44 1.24
N LEU A 321 -14.28 15.90 2.29
CA LEU A 321 -13.73 14.77 3.03
C LEU A 321 -14.67 13.55 3.04
N LEU A 322 -15.92 13.69 3.42
CA LEU A 322 -16.82 12.54 3.62
C LEU A 322 -17.20 11.85 2.31
N ILE A 323 -17.74 12.60 1.32
CA ILE A 323 -18.18 12.03 0.04
C ILE A 323 -17.02 11.39 -0.74
N PRO A 324 -15.86 12.05 -0.96
CA PRO A 324 -14.78 11.41 -1.69
C PRO A 324 -14.22 10.16 -0.97
N THR A 325 -14.15 10.16 0.36
CA THR A 325 -13.70 9.00 1.13
C THR A 325 -14.67 7.82 1.00
N THR A 326 -15.98 8.04 1.19
CA THR A 326 -16.99 6.98 1.05
C THR A 326 -17.15 6.51 -0.39
N GLY A 327 -17.11 7.42 -1.34
CA GLY A 327 -17.19 7.09 -2.77
C GLY A 327 -16.02 6.21 -3.22
N TYR A 328 -14.79 6.58 -2.84
CA TYR A 328 -13.62 5.73 -3.11
C TYR A 328 -13.77 4.36 -2.46
N PHE A 329 -14.16 4.29 -1.17
CA PHE A 329 -14.35 3.03 -0.47
C PHE A 329 -15.33 2.11 -1.19
N CYS A 330 -16.49 2.62 -1.58
CA CYS A 330 -17.52 1.81 -2.25
C CYS A 330 -17.04 1.28 -3.60
N VAL A 331 -16.40 2.12 -4.42
CA VAL A 331 -15.94 1.72 -5.76
C VAL A 331 -14.74 0.78 -5.65
N SER A 332 -13.75 1.09 -4.80
CA SER A 332 -12.58 0.22 -4.65
C SER A 332 -12.93 -1.13 -4.02
N LEU A 333 -13.85 -1.19 -3.05
CA LEU A 333 -14.40 -2.44 -2.52
C LEU A 333 -15.00 -3.30 -3.65
N LYS A 334 -15.71 -2.68 -4.57
CA LYS A 334 -16.41 -3.40 -5.63
C LYS A 334 -15.48 -3.81 -6.78
N ALA A 335 -14.53 -2.95 -7.15
CA ALA A 335 -13.64 -3.17 -8.29
C ALA A 335 -12.46 -4.09 -7.98
N SER A 336 -11.99 -4.12 -6.71
CA SER A 336 -10.73 -4.80 -6.33
C SER A 336 -10.88 -6.31 -6.24
N LEU A 337 -9.74 -7.01 -6.20
CA LEU A 337 -9.67 -8.41 -5.80
C LEU A 337 -9.97 -8.57 -4.31
N TYR A 338 -10.45 -9.72 -3.90
CA TYR A 338 -10.67 -10.11 -2.51
C TYR A 338 -10.36 -11.59 -2.31
N GLY A 339 -10.28 -12.04 -1.06
CA GLY A 339 -10.01 -13.44 -0.67
C GLY A 339 -8.73 -13.59 0.16
N GLU A 340 -7.67 -12.86 -0.14
CA GLU A 340 -6.41 -12.90 0.60
C GLU A 340 -6.21 -11.65 1.45
N GLU A 341 -5.61 -11.79 2.62
CA GLU A 341 -5.42 -10.68 3.57
C GLU A 341 -4.62 -9.51 2.99
N ALA A 342 -3.64 -9.78 2.14
CA ALA A 342 -2.85 -8.77 1.44
C ALA A 342 -3.70 -7.84 0.53
N MET A 343 -4.96 -8.21 0.23
CA MET A 343 -5.89 -7.37 -0.54
C MET A 343 -6.35 -6.13 0.25
N LEU A 344 -6.01 -6.02 1.55
CA LEU A 344 -6.19 -4.78 2.32
C LEU A 344 -5.54 -3.57 1.61
N ARG A 345 -4.52 -3.79 0.78
CA ARG A 345 -3.82 -2.75 0.01
C ARG A 345 -4.75 -1.87 -0.83
N TYR A 346 -5.87 -2.39 -1.30
CA TYR A 346 -6.82 -1.62 -2.10
C TYR A 346 -7.61 -0.59 -1.29
N GLN A 347 -7.69 -0.76 0.05
CA GLN A 347 -8.43 0.12 0.95
C GLN A 347 -7.53 0.98 1.86
N MET A 348 -6.29 0.56 2.11
CA MET A 348 -5.44 1.23 3.12
C MET A 348 -5.11 2.67 2.78
N SER A 349 -5.17 3.07 1.49
CA SER A 349 -4.96 4.46 1.08
C SER A 349 -5.96 5.45 1.70
N ILE A 350 -7.16 4.98 2.07
CA ILE A 350 -8.20 5.84 2.66
C ILE A 350 -8.41 5.63 4.15
N TYR A 351 -7.73 4.69 4.80
CA TYR A 351 -7.91 4.44 6.24
C TYR A 351 -7.67 5.70 7.07
N ILE A 352 -6.66 6.49 6.74
CA ILE A 352 -6.38 7.76 7.40
C ILE A 352 -7.52 8.77 7.23
N LEU A 353 -8.18 8.79 6.05
CA LEU A 353 -9.32 9.66 5.76
C LEU A 353 -10.59 9.22 6.50
N ILE A 354 -10.82 7.91 6.62
CA ILE A 354 -11.93 7.35 7.41
C ILE A 354 -11.80 7.77 8.88
N LEU A 355 -10.61 7.61 9.45
CA LEU A 355 -10.32 8.04 10.82
C LEU A 355 -10.47 9.55 10.99
N ALA A 356 -10.04 10.34 10.01
CA ALA A 356 -10.23 11.78 9.97
C ALA A 356 -11.72 12.17 9.96
N CYS A 357 -12.55 11.47 9.16
CA CYS A 357 -14.01 11.68 9.15
C CYS A 357 -14.62 11.45 10.54
N ILE A 358 -14.29 10.33 11.19
CA ILE A 358 -14.77 9.99 12.53
C ILE A 358 -14.35 11.06 13.54
N GLY A 359 -13.08 11.48 13.49
CA GLY A 359 -12.54 12.51 14.37
C GLY A 359 -13.22 13.87 14.19
N VAL A 360 -13.47 14.30 12.94
CA VAL A 360 -14.19 15.55 12.64
C VAL A 360 -15.63 15.49 13.18
N ILE A 361 -16.37 14.41 12.89
CA ILE A 361 -17.75 14.22 13.34
C ILE A 361 -17.82 14.28 14.88
N GLY A 362 -16.95 13.53 15.57
CA GLY A 362 -16.89 13.52 17.04
C GLY A 362 -16.59 14.90 17.63
N CYS A 363 -15.60 15.62 17.06
CA CYS A 363 -15.24 16.96 17.51
C CYS A 363 -16.37 17.98 17.29
N LEU A 364 -17.02 17.96 16.13
CA LEU A 364 -18.15 18.84 15.83
C LEU A 364 -19.35 18.53 16.73
N PHE A 365 -19.65 17.25 16.95
CA PHE A 365 -20.73 16.82 17.84
C PHE A 365 -20.51 17.29 19.29
N ILE A 366 -19.32 17.06 19.87
CA ILE A 366 -19.01 17.50 21.24
C ILE A 366 -19.09 19.03 21.35
N ARG A 367 -18.62 19.75 20.31
CA ARG A 367 -18.71 21.22 20.30
C ARG A 367 -20.16 21.72 20.36
N GLU A 368 -21.06 21.05 19.62
CA GLU A 368 -22.45 21.49 19.44
C GLU A 368 -23.39 21.06 20.57
N PHE A 369 -23.28 19.83 21.04
CA PHE A 369 -24.27 19.23 21.92
C PHE A 369 -23.87 19.20 23.39
N VAL A 370 -22.60 19.37 23.72
CA VAL A 370 -22.15 19.41 25.11
C VAL A 370 -22.12 20.86 25.60
N ASN A 371 -23.25 21.32 26.14
CA ASN A 371 -23.43 22.68 26.64
C ASN A 371 -23.76 22.67 28.18
N GLY A 372 -23.45 23.76 28.91
CA GLY A 372 -23.72 23.91 30.34
C GLY A 372 -22.63 24.71 31.05
N GLU A 373 -22.89 25.14 32.32
CA GLU A 373 -21.96 25.95 33.10
C GLU A 373 -20.60 25.28 33.35
N HIS A 374 -20.56 23.96 33.50
CA HIS A 374 -19.33 23.17 33.62
C HIS A 374 -18.85 22.58 32.28
N SER A 375 -19.39 23.05 31.16
CA SER A 375 -19.18 22.42 29.84
C SER A 375 -17.73 22.35 29.42
N THR A 376 -16.88 23.30 29.81
CA THR A 376 -15.47 23.34 29.39
C THR A 376 -14.68 22.18 29.99
N TYR A 377 -14.80 21.88 31.26
CA TYR A 377 -14.11 20.75 31.90
C TYR A 377 -14.69 19.42 31.44
N PHE A 378 -16.02 19.33 31.33
CA PHE A 378 -16.70 18.14 30.85
C PHE A 378 -16.34 17.82 29.40
N LYS A 379 -16.31 18.81 28.49
CA LYS A 379 -15.81 18.65 27.11
C LYS A 379 -14.38 18.15 27.11
N ARG A 380 -13.50 18.74 27.91
CA ARG A 380 -12.08 18.29 27.99
C ARG A 380 -11.98 16.85 28.48
N GLY A 381 -12.81 16.46 29.46
CA GLY A 381 -12.88 15.07 29.93
C GLY A 381 -13.30 14.11 28.84
N ILE A 382 -14.37 14.40 28.09
CA ILE A 382 -14.82 13.56 26.95
C ILE A 382 -13.72 13.45 25.87
N TYR A 383 -13.12 14.59 25.48
CA TYR A 383 -12.02 14.55 24.49
C TYR A 383 -10.85 13.70 24.97
N ALA A 384 -10.45 13.86 26.25
CA ALA A 384 -9.34 13.10 26.81
C ALA A 384 -9.65 11.60 26.89
N SER A 385 -10.87 11.22 27.29
CA SER A 385 -11.28 9.81 27.39
C SER A 385 -11.38 9.14 26.03
N LEU A 386 -11.98 9.80 25.03
CA LEU A 386 -12.06 9.27 23.67
C LEU A 386 -10.67 9.13 23.05
N LEU A 387 -9.82 10.14 23.23
CA LEU A 387 -8.43 10.09 22.76
C LEU A 387 -7.67 8.93 23.40
N ALA A 388 -7.74 8.82 24.74
CA ALA A 388 -7.05 7.75 25.48
C ALA A 388 -7.54 6.36 25.01
N ALA A 389 -8.85 6.19 24.82
CA ALA A 389 -9.42 4.94 24.30
C ALA A 389 -8.90 4.61 22.90
N MET A 390 -8.90 5.57 21.97
CA MET A 390 -8.42 5.34 20.60
C MET A 390 -6.91 5.10 20.54
N LEU A 391 -6.12 5.83 21.33
CA LEU A 391 -4.67 5.60 21.41
C LEU A 391 -4.36 4.25 22.04
N LEU A 392 -5.08 3.86 23.09
CA LEU A 392 -4.94 2.54 23.71
C LEU A 392 -5.28 1.43 22.72
N MET A 393 -6.34 1.60 21.92
CA MET A 393 -6.67 0.66 20.84
C MET A 393 -5.52 0.54 19.82
N ASN A 394 -4.94 1.65 19.37
CA ASN A 394 -3.83 1.65 18.44
C ASN A 394 -2.60 0.96 19.04
N VAL A 395 -2.23 1.29 20.27
CA VAL A 395 -1.11 0.69 21.01
C VAL A 395 -1.33 -0.83 21.15
N THR A 396 -2.53 -1.23 21.58
CA THR A 396 -2.90 -2.66 21.68
C THR A 396 -2.79 -3.34 20.31
N GLY A 397 -3.23 -2.70 19.23
CA GLY A 397 -3.10 -3.21 17.88
C GLY A 397 -1.65 -3.39 17.44
N ILE A 398 -0.75 -2.47 17.81
CA ILE A 398 0.69 -2.59 17.54
C ILE A 398 1.28 -3.80 18.29
N PHE A 399 0.99 -3.93 19.59
CA PHE A 399 1.46 -5.07 20.40
C PHE A 399 0.88 -6.42 19.93
N GLN A 400 -0.34 -6.43 19.36
CA GLN A 400 -0.96 -7.61 18.74
C GLN A 400 -0.45 -7.88 17.33
N LYS A 401 0.62 -7.19 16.88
CA LYS A 401 1.23 -7.33 15.54
C LYS A 401 0.22 -7.10 14.40
N ARG A 402 -0.71 -6.17 14.59
CA ARG A 402 -1.71 -5.78 13.57
C ARG A 402 -1.18 -4.74 12.58
N ILE A 403 0.14 -4.70 12.35
CA ILE A 403 0.77 -3.99 11.25
C ILE A 403 1.10 -5.04 10.21
N TYR A 404 0.43 -4.97 9.06
CA TYR A 404 0.66 -5.88 7.95
C TYR A 404 1.89 -5.43 7.15
N PHE A 405 2.42 -6.28 6.27
CA PHE A 405 3.59 -6.06 5.41
C PHE A 405 4.94 -5.94 6.14
N CYS A 406 5.06 -6.42 7.36
CA CYS A 406 6.36 -6.53 8.06
C CYS A 406 7.04 -7.90 7.89
N TYR A 407 6.29 -8.96 7.66
CA TYR A 407 6.75 -10.33 7.38
C TYR A 407 7.88 -10.82 8.31
N PRO A 408 7.68 -10.81 9.65
CA PRO A 408 8.71 -11.22 10.60
C PRO A 408 9.15 -12.68 10.41
N GLU A 409 8.30 -13.53 9.86
CA GLU A 409 8.56 -14.94 9.55
C GLU A 409 9.66 -15.13 8.50
N GLN A 410 9.85 -14.20 7.57
CA GLN A 410 10.89 -14.29 6.53
C GLN A 410 12.32 -14.16 7.09
N ALA A 411 12.46 -13.66 8.30
CA ALA A 411 13.77 -13.64 8.98
C ALA A 411 14.36 -15.03 9.19
N ALA A 412 13.52 -16.01 9.56
CA ALA A 412 13.94 -17.38 9.78
C ALA A 412 14.44 -18.04 8.48
N MET A 413 13.71 -17.83 7.38
CA MET A 413 14.12 -18.34 6.06
C MET A 413 15.44 -17.74 5.59
N THR A 414 15.63 -16.44 5.79
CA THR A 414 16.90 -15.76 5.45
C THR A 414 18.05 -16.24 6.33
N ALA A 415 17.81 -16.51 7.61
CA ALA A 415 18.81 -17.06 8.52
C ALA A 415 19.22 -18.49 8.12
N PHE A 416 18.25 -19.35 7.84
CA PHE A 416 18.48 -20.70 7.32
C PHE A 416 19.30 -20.68 6.02
N ALA A 417 18.92 -19.83 5.06
CA ALA A 417 19.66 -19.71 3.80
C ALA A 417 21.12 -19.23 3.99
N LYS A 418 21.40 -18.39 5.00
CA LYS A 418 22.77 -17.98 5.32
C LYS A 418 23.59 -19.09 5.98
N GLU A 419 22.98 -19.89 6.82
CA GLU A 419 23.62 -21.03 7.48
C GLU A 419 24.03 -22.10 6.45
N HIS A 420 23.17 -22.31 5.45
CA HIS A 420 23.33 -23.30 4.40
C HIS A 420 23.84 -22.70 3.06
N ALA A 421 24.55 -21.57 3.10
CA ALA A 421 24.94 -20.81 1.90
C ALA A 421 25.79 -21.60 0.87
N SER A 422 26.49 -22.65 1.32
CA SER A 422 27.35 -23.51 0.49
C SER A 422 26.65 -24.74 -0.07
N ASP A 423 25.45 -25.08 0.43
CA ASP A 423 24.76 -26.30 0.08
C ASP A 423 24.14 -26.22 -1.31
N THR A 424 23.89 -27.38 -1.90
CA THR A 424 23.23 -27.46 -3.21
C THR A 424 21.75 -27.14 -3.04
N VAL A 425 21.23 -26.22 -3.87
CA VAL A 425 19.85 -25.73 -3.76
C VAL A 425 19.11 -25.87 -5.07
N VAL A 426 17.90 -26.42 -4.96
CA VAL A 426 16.94 -26.53 -6.06
C VAL A 426 15.68 -25.75 -5.70
N TYR A 427 15.15 -24.99 -6.64
CA TYR A 427 13.84 -24.35 -6.52
C TYR A 427 12.86 -25.00 -7.51
N LEU A 428 11.86 -25.68 -6.99
CA LEU A 428 10.79 -26.30 -7.76
C LEU A 428 9.64 -25.32 -7.98
N TYR A 429 9.27 -25.08 -9.24
CA TYR A 429 8.07 -24.31 -9.58
C TYR A 429 7.11 -25.16 -10.42
N HIS A 430 5.79 -24.99 -10.16
CA HIS A 430 4.79 -25.94 -10.66
C HIS A 430 4.23 -25.59 -12.03
N LYS A 431 4.24 -24.30 -12.41
CA LYS A 431 3.75 -23.83 -13.70
C LYS A 431 4.55 -22.63 -14.19
N ASP A 432 4.77 -22.54 -15.48
CA ASP A 432 5.48 -21.42 -16.09
C ASP A 432 4.90 -20.05 -15.78
N GLU A 433 3.57 -19.97 -15.61
CA GLU A 433 2.89 -18.73 -15.25
C GLU A 433 3.23 -18.24 -13.83
N TYR A 434 3.72 -19.12 -12.93
CA TYR A 434 4.10 -18.78 -11.56
C TYR A 434 5.61 -18.61 -11.35
N LYS A 435 6.43 -18.79 -12.37
CA LYS A 435 7.90 -18.66 -12.25
C LYS A 435 8.37 -17.28 -11.78
N TYR A 436 7.57 -16.22 -12.00
CA TYR A 436 7.87 -14.88 -11.50
C TYR A 436 7.67 -14.75 -9.99
N LEU A 437 6.93 -15.66 -9.34
CA LEU A 437 6.74 -15.65 -7.89
C LEU A 437 8.00 -16.04 -7.12
N ILE A 438 8.97 -16.67 -7.79
CA ILE A 438 10.29 -17.00 -7.25
C ILE A 438 10.97 -15.77 -6.64
N TRP A 439 10.73 -14.58 -7.21
CA TRP A 439 11.29 -13.33 -6.70
C TRP A 439 10.79 -12.94 -5.32
N ALA A 440 9.68 -13.51 -4.85
CA ALA A 440 9.20 -13.31 -3.49
C ALA A 440 10.11 -13.98 -2.43
N ASP A 441 10.86 -15.00 -2.82
CA ASP A 441 11.83 -15.70 -1.98
C ASP A 441 13.27 -15.22 -2.24
N ALA A 442 13.45 -14.17 -3.06
CA ALA A 442 14.76 -13.70 -3.53
C ALA A 442 15.72 -13.38 -2.37
N GLU A 443 15.24 -12.78 -1.25
CA GLU A 443 16.08 -12.46 -0.09
C GLU A 443 16.68 -13.69 0.58
N ALA A 444 16.03 -14.84 0.52
CA ALA A 444 16.61 -16.10 0.94
C ALA A 444 17.55 -16.65 -0.14
N LEU A 445 17.06 -16.74 -1.38
CA LEU A 445 17.74 -17.42 -2.48
C LEU A 445 19.09 -16.79 -2.84
N TRP A 446 19.23 -15.46 -2.79
CA TRP A 446 20.52 -14.83 -3.11
C TRP A 446 21.61 -14.99 -2.03
N ASN A 447 21.31 -15.60 -0.88
CA ASN A 447 22.33 -15.96 0.12
C ASN A 447 23.05 -17.25 -0.24
N TYR A 448 22.50 -18.08 -1.11
CA TYR A 448 23.16 -19.28 -1.61
C TYR A 448 24.19 -18.96 -2.69
N LYS A 449 25.22 -19.81 -2.79
CA LYS A 449 26.22 -19.69 -3.84
C LYS A 449 25.56 -19.72 -5.23
N LYS A 450 24.62 -20.64 -5.43
CA LYS A 450 23.78 -20.77 -6.64
C LYS A 450 22.53 -21.59 -6.35
N VAL A 451 21.51 -21.39 -7.15
CA VAL A 451 20.22 -22.08 -7.10
C VAL A 451 19.89 -22.65 -8.47
N TYR A 452 19.42 -23.87 -8.51
CA TYR A 452 18.95 -24.53 -9.72
C TYR A 452 17.43 -24.47 -9.81
N PHE A 453 16.91 -24.02 -10.94
CA PHE A 453 15.47 -23.86 -11.14
C PHE A 453 14.91 -25.01 -11.97
N VAL A 454 13.89 -25.69 -11.44
CA VAL A 454 13.32 -26.90 -12.03
C VAL A 454 11.80 -26.78 -12.11
N SER A 455 11.26 -27.01 -13.30
CA SER A 455 9.83 -27.19 -13.48
C SER A 455 9.39 -28.58 -13.01
N THR A 456 8.37 -28.65 -12.18
CA THR A 456 7.79 -29.95 -11.75
C THR A 456 7.09 -30.69 -12.89
N GLN A 457 6.95 -30.08 -14.07
CA GLN A 457 6.44 -30.75 -15.26
C GLN A 457 7.48 -31.69 -15.89
N ASP A 458 8.77 -31.46 -15.63
CA ASP A 458 9.86 -32.29 -16.11
C ASP A 458 10.96 -32.43 -15.05
N MET A 459 10.79 -33.39 -14.15
CA MET A 459 11.72 -33.67 -13.06
C MET A 459 13.02 -34.37 -13.50
N SER A 460 13.18 -34.73 -14.80
CA SER A 460 14.46 -35.26 -15.30
C SER A 460 15.63 -34.26 -15.13
N ALA A 461 15.32 -33.00 -14.89
CA ALA A 461 16.30 -31.99 -14.50
C ALA A 461 17.05 -32.33 -13.18
N MET A 462 16.49 -33.17 -12.32
CA MET A 462 17.14 -33.65 -11.08
C MET A 462 18.31 -34.61 -11.36
N GLU A 463 18.48 -35.08 -12.59
CA GLU A 463 19.65 -35.86 -13.03
C GLU A 463 20.91 -35.01 -13.26
N ASP A 464 20.88 -33.69 -12.96
CA ASP A 464 22.07 -32.82 -13.00
C ASP A 464 23.15 -33.37 -12.06
N LYS A 465 24.40 -33.40 -12.56
CA LYS A 465 25.51 -34.03 -11.82
C LYS A 465 25.82 -33.40 -10.48
N GLU A 466 25.64 -32.10 -10.33
CA GLU A 466 25.88 -31.43 -9.06
C GLU A 466 24.80 -31.76 -8.03
N ILE A 467 23.57 -31.96 -8.49
CA ILE A 467 22.47 -32.41 -7.63
C ILE A 467 22.71 -33.84 -7.18
N GLN A 468 23.08 -34.74 -8.11
CA GLN A 468 23.37 -36.14 -7.82
C GLN A 468 24.56 -36.37 -6.89
N GLN A 469 25.47 -35.42 -6.76
CA GLN A 469 26.67 -35.48 -5.92
C GLN A 469 26.53 -34.70 -4.62
N ALA A 470 25.37 -34.12 -4.34
CA ALA A 470 25.15 -33.29 -3.16
C ALA A 470 24.99 -34.16 -1.91
N ASP A 471 25.86 -33.97 -0.91
CA ASP A 471 25.73 -34.64 0.40
C ASP A 471 24.48 -34.14 1.16
N HIS A 472 24.12 -32.86 0.96
CA HIS A 472 22.90 -32.21 1.45
C HIS A 472 22.24 -31.46 0.30
N LEU A 473 20.92 -31.66 0.14
CA LEU A 473 20.16 -30.99 -0.89
C LEU A 473 19.02 -30.18 -0.25
N ILE A 474 19.02 -28.86 -0.50
CA ILE A 474 17.90 -28.00 -0.08
C ILE A 474 16.95 -27.83 -1.24
N VAL A 475 15.68 -28.15 -1.02
CA VAL A 475 14.64 -28.04 -2.02
C VAL A 475 13.61 -27.01 -1.57
N TYR A 476 13.54 -25.91 -2.29
CA TYR A 476 12.42 -24.98 -2.21
C TYR A 476 11.31 -25.47 -3.12
N SER A 477 10.11 -25.66 -2.58
CA SER A 477 8.92 -26.02 -3.36
C SER A 477 7.93 -24.87 -3.32
N SER A 478 7.61 -24.29 -4.48
CA SER A 478 6.62 -23.23 -4.60
C SER A 478 5.24 -23.75 -4.15
N ILE A 479 4.56 -22.95 -3.31
CA ILE A 479 3.19 -23.26 -2.84
C ILE A 479 2.16 -22.98 -3.95
N MET A 480 2.45 -22.05 -4.85
CA MET A 480 1.53 -21.65 -5.90
C MET A 480 1.48 -22.66 -7.03
N GLY A 481 0.29 -23.26 -7.20
CA GLY A 481 0.04 -24.27 -8.23
C GLY A 481 0.53 -25.67 -7.87
N ALA A 482 1.02 -25.86 -6.63
CA ALA A 482 1.35 -27.18 -6.11
C ALA A 482 0.08 -28.03 -5.96
N ASP A 483 0.20 -29.32 -6.29
CA ASP A 483 -0.65 -30.32 -5.67
C ASP A 483 -0.20 -30.43 -4.20
N ASP A 484 -1.12 -30.55 -3.25
CA ASP A 484 -0.85 -30.53 -1.79
C ASP A 484 0.09 -31.65 -1.28
N ASN A 485 0.71 -32.41 -2.17
CA ASN A 485 1.54 -33.56 -1.85
C ASN A 485 2.98 -33.41 -2.32
N PHE A 486 3.85 -32.87 -1.43
CA PHE A 486 5.30 -32.80 -1.66
C PHE A 486 5.95 -34.19 -1.72
N GLU A 487 5.38 -35.22 -1.10
CA GLU A 487 5.91 -36.59 -1.09
C GLU A 487 6.18 -37.13 -2.51
N LYS A 488 5.27 -36.83 -3.45
CA LYS A 488 5.44 -37.19 -4.86
C LYS A 488 6.75 -36.66 -5.48
N TYR A 489 7.15 -35.44 -5.11
CA TYR A 489 8.39 -34.84 -5.59
C TYR A 489 9.60 -35.38 -4.82
N ALA A 490 9.43 -35.68 -3.53
CA ALA A 490 10.45 -36.29 -2.70
C ALA A 490 10.84 -37.68 -3.26
N ASP A 491 9.85 -38.51 -3.65
CA ASP A 491 10.12 -39.82 -4.27
C ASP A 491 10.96 -39.67 -5.56
N LEU A 492 10.63 -38.70 -6.42
CA LEU A 492 11.39 -38.44 -7.65
C LEU A 492 12.82 -37.94 -7.36
N ILE A 493 13.00 -37.18 -6.27
CA ILE A 493 14.32 -36.71 -5.80
C ILE A 493 15.15 -37.91 -5.32
N TYR A 494 14.57 -38.83 -4.55
CA TYR A 494 15.26 -40.07 -4.11
C TYR A 494 15.61 -41.00 -5.27
N ASP A 495 14.73 -41.13 -6.26
CA ASP A 495 15.02 -41.92 -7.46
C ASP A 495 16.24 -41.39 -8.21
N SER A 496 16.41 -40.04 -8.23
CA SER A 496 17.55 -39.39 -8.87
C SER A 496 18.80 -39.33 -7.98
N ASN A 497 18.66 -39.46 -6.64
CA ASN A 497 19.70 -39.26 -5.63
C ASN A 497 19.61 -40.36 -4.55
N SER A 498 19.97 -41.59 -4.92
CA SER A 498 19.79 -42.80 -4.09
C SER A 498 20.61 -42.83 -2.80
N HIS A 499 21.51 -41.89 -2.56
CA HIS A 499 22.29 -41.76 -1.31
C HIS A 499 21.56 -40.93 -0.27
N LEU A 500 20.56 -40.12 -0.65
CA LEU A 500 19.74 -39.38 0.31
C LEU A 500 18.75 -40.32 0.99
N THR A 501 18.63 -40.25 2.31
CA THR A 501 17.88 -41.23 3.11
C THR A 501 16.65 -40.67 3.82
N GLY A 502 16.55 -39.35 3.90
CA GLY A 502 15.42 -38.67 4.54
C GLY A 502 15.33 -37.19 4.15
N TYR A 503 14.17 -36.59 4.45
CA TYR A 503 14.05 -35.14 4.37
C TYR A 503 13.27 -34.59 5.56
N GLN A 504 13.56 -33.34 5.91
CA GLN A 504 12.86 -32.58 6.92
C GLN A 504 12.39 -31.25 6.33
N LYS A 505 11.15 -30.85 6.66
CA LYS A 505 10.65 -29.52 6.32
C LYS A 505 11.20 -28.51 7.32
N GLU A 506 12.08 -27.65 6.86
CA GLU A 506 12.77 -26.65 7.70
C GLU A 506 12.00 -25.32 7.77
N TYR A 507 11.31 -24.96 6.71
CA TYR A 507 10.61 -23.70 6.62
C TYR A 507 9.28 -23.83 5.87
N ASP A 508 8.26 -23.11 6.38
CA ASP A 508 6.94 -23.00 5.75
C ASP A 508 6.66 -21.52 5.45
N GLY A 509 7.03 -21.09 4.26
CA GLY A 509 6.90 -19.71 3.81
C GLY A 509 5.56 -19.40 3.16
N VAL A 510 5.36 -18.11 2.86
CA VAL A 510 4.14 -17.65 2.18
C VAL A 510 4.11 -18.11 0.71
N TYR A 511 5.26 -18.22 0.06
CA TYR A 511 5.38 -18.52 -1.37
C TYR A 511 6.08 -19.83 -1.67
N ALA A 512 6.98 -20.26 -0.82
CA ALA A 512 7.64 -21.56 -0.92
C ALA A 512 7.86 -22.18 0.46
N ALA A 513 7.88 -23.51 0.51
CA ALA A 513 8.38 -24.27 1.63
C ALA A 513 9.80 -24.75 1.33
N ALA A 514 10.68 -24.82 2.33
CA ALA A 514 12.04 -25.35 2.19
C ALA A 514 12.16 -26.69 2.91
N TYR A 515 12.82 -27.64 2.25
CA TYR A 515 13.07 -28.99 2.72
C TYR A 515 14.57 -29.28 2.63
N LEU A 516 15.14 -29.83 3.69
CA LEU A 516 16.52 -30.32 3.73
C LEU A 516 16.49 -31.83 3.57
N PHE A 517 17.21 -32.31 2.58
CA PHE A 517 17.45 -33.74 2.30
C PHE A 517 18.86 -34.12 2.76
N GLU A 518 18.97 -35.26 3.47
CA GLU A 518 20.21 -35.81 4.01
C GLU A 518 20.39 -37.29 3.62
#